data_af1e6a7c01497c5dc7c7302c5582b167
#
_entry.id   af1e6a7c01497c5dc7c7302c5582b167
#
_cell.length_a   1.000
_cell.length_b   1.000
_cell.length_c   1.000
_cell.angle_alpha   90.00
_cell.angle_beta   90.00
_cell.angle_gamma   90.00
#
_symmetry.space_group_name_H-M   'P 1'
#
loop_
_entity.id
_entity.type
_entity.pdbx_description
1 polymer ?
#
loop_
_entity_poly.entity_id
_entity_poly.type
_entity_poly.pdbx_seq_one_letter_code
_entity_poly.pdbx_strand_id
1 'polypeptide(L)'
;MKRNKLKGIIAVAIALTLSVTSLIECGNQNAGTATDENVTSESILDSVISVDTVLKNAKLEGEKADVAGTVLSTMVSFTPGAAAHGNPLVNGGPDWSMQPLIFDYLCDYSSQPEKTFKPSLLESYEFENCVLTMKLKDGLKWSDGSAITADDLMCNLFIEMTVNNIAYYAESVTKVDDLTVEIKYNKDSALLLDYVLKSPLMYPAENYGEFAKVFEEQFNNNRELDENGNFKFTADGDLKVAEATTNLNNYLPDLMSIKCSGAYVPKTMTSAEIIFEQNPYYRVPLYIEKIRGIRPTSTESNALAISNGDYDAEGMGLSPDLAQKVAENNADTIRQMVVPEFSSLGFCMNTQTYPTSDVNVRKAIAYIIDSAQIAPVSEPGMVKGDEYAVGLPPSIRDKYLSEDFLNTLDNYDVNLEKAAECLEAAGWSKKGDKWVDANGESPEIIVAGVGEYPAYVVMGEAAANMLTSFGLNAVFTPKEAAAYNDYATSGQGHMVIDGFASATNTQHPFEAYNGIWWYGQRGMNLVFPEQGKLVWKNDETGEEFQYSDKMTELFDAANDEEITAVTEEFAQFFNDNVWFIPVTEKYYVFRIHNPKLSMAEAPTGEQLSDFYWSGTTSALIGKMIRGEELYYIK
;
A
#
# COMPACT_ATOMS: atom_id res chain seq x y z
N MET A 1 -52.59 29.64 -7.61
CA MET A 1 -53.46 28.44 -7.76
C MET A 1 -52.61 27.19 -7.51
N LYS A 2 -52.98 26.50 -6.40
CA LYS A 2 -52.92 25.04 -6.11
C LYS A 2 -51.59 24.31 -6.42
N ARG A 3 -50.75 23.97 -5.38
CA ARG A 3 -50.90 22.82 -4.45
C ARG A 3 -50.96 21.44 -5.15
N ASN A 4 -49.98 20.65 -4.74
CA ASN A 4 -49.86 19.20 -4.75
C ASN A 4 -48.83 18.63 -5.74
N LYS A 5 -47.65 18.25 -5.20
CA LYS A 5 -47.26 16.83 -5.10
C LYS A 5 -45.96 16.69 -4.29
N LEU A 6 -46.15 16.58 -3.01
CA LEU A 6 -45.15 16.07 -2.08
C LEU A 6 -45.77 14.78 -1.54
N LYS A 7 -45.40 13.64 -2.09
CA LYS A 7 -45.60 12.29 -1.53
C LYS A 7 -44.89 11.30 -2.45
N GLY A 8 -43.78 10.76 -1.99
CA GLY A 8 -43.15 9.63 -2.65
C GLY A 8 -41.64 9.49 -2.43
N ILE A 9 -41.12 9.79 -1.23
CA ILE A 9 -39.79 9.39 -0.81
C ILE A 9 -39.85 9.17 0.72
N ILE A 10 -40.49 8.11 1.15
CA ILE A 10 -40.36 7.48 2.46
C ILE A 10 -40.83 6.04 2.27
N ALA A 11 -39.98 5.15 1.81
CA ALA A 11 -40.16 3.70 1.86
C ALA A 11 -38.93 2.95 1.28
N VAL A 12 -37.71 3.24 1.70
CA VAL A 12 -36.54 2.35 1.44
C VAL A 12 -35.57 2.33 2.62
N ALA A 13 -35.90 2.87 3.77
CA ALA A 13 -35.03 2.92 4.93
C ALA A 13 -35.38 1.90 6.04
N ILE A 14 -36.14 0.83 5.73
CA ILE A 14 -36.47 -0.21 6.72
C ILE A 14 -36.37 -1.60 6.03
N ALA A 15 -35.21 -1.94 5.50
CA ALA A 15 -34.93 -3.30 5.00
C ALA A 15 -33.49 -3.76 5.20
N LEU A 16 -32.64 -3.01 5.90
CA LEU A 16 -31.24 -3.38 6.14
C LEU A 16 -30.91 -3.68 7.61
N THR A 17 -31.89 -3.65 8.50
CA THR A 17 -31.70 -3.99 9.93
C THR A 17 -32.20 -5.39 10.31
N LEU A 18 -32.51 -6.26 9.33
CA LEU A 18 -33.07 -7.60 9.58
C LEU A 18 -32.32 -8.76 8.90
N SER A 19 -31.15 -8.52 8.34
CA SER A 19 -30.36 -9.59 7.69
C SER A 19 -29.13 -10.08 8.47
N VAL A 20 -28.81 -9.49 9.60
CA VAL A 20 -27.67 -9.96 10.46
C VAL A 20 -28.14 -10.95 11.54
N THR A 21 -29.44 -11.04 11.82
CA THR A 21 -29.97 -11.99 12.82
C THR A 21 -30.60 -13.26 12.25
N SER A 22 -30.56 -13.49 10.93
CA SER A 22 -31.16 -14.68 10.30
C SER A 22 -30.18 -15.72 9.77
N LEU A 23 -28.89 -15.58 10.01
CA LEU A 23 -27.88 -16.59 9.68
C LEU A 23 -27.52 -17.55 10.86
N ILE A 24 -28.20 -17.41 12.04
CA ILE A 24 -27.97 -18.28 13.20
C ILE A 24 -29.07 -19.34 13.40
N GLU A 25 -30.13 -19.36 12.57
CA GLU A 25 -31.21 -20.36 12.72
C GLU A 25 -31.56 -21.07 11.42
N CYS A 26 -30.71 -21.93 10.92
CA CYS A 26 -31.10 -23.07 10.10
C CYS A 26 -30.00 -24.13 10.10
N GLY A 27 -29.97 -24.94 11.13
CA GLY A 27 -29.09 -26.10 11.20
C GLY A 27 -29.00 -26.72 12.57
N ASN A 28 -30.10 -27.02 13.22
CA ASN A 28 -30.03 -27.80 14.45
C ASN A 28 -30.82 -29.09 14.36
N GLN A 29 -30.12 -30.18 14.14
CA GLN A 29 -30.44 -31.47 14.77
C GLN A 29 -29.13 -32.25 14.93
N ASN A 30 -28.42 -31.98 16.00
CA ASN A 30 -27.91 -32.98 16.97
C ASN A 30 -26.99 -32.29 17.98
N ALA A 31 -27.41 -32.38 19.24
CA ALA A 31 -26.70 -31.82 20.36
C ALA A 31 -25.36 -32.55 20.62
N GLY A 32 -24.28 -31.77 20.52
CA GLY A 32 -22.99 -32.09 21.12
C GLY A 32 -22.41 -30.75 21.57
N THR A 33 -22.10 -30.66 22.85
CA THR A 33 -21.48 -29.51 23.51
C THR A 33 -20.21 -29.10 22.74
N ALA A 34 -20.28 -27.99 21.97
CA ALA A 34 -19.11 -27.34 21.41
C ALA A 34 -18.63 -26.28 22.41
N THR A 35 -17.42 -26.45 22.86
CA THR A 35 -16.60 -25.44 23.52
C THR A 35 -16.33 -24.30 22.56
N ASP A 36 -16.37 -23.05 23.03
CA ASP A 36 -15.94 -21.86 22.31
C ASP A 36 -14.53 -22.08 21.74
N GLU A 37 -14.43 -22.39 20.46
CA GLU A 37 -13.17 -22.30 19.73
C GLU A 37 -12.97 -20.83 19.34
N ASN A 38 -11.88 -20.25 19.81
CA ASN A 38 -11.39 -18.94 19.37
C ASN A 38 -11.32 -18.94 17.85
N VAL A 39 -12.13 -18.10 17.21
CA VAL A 39 -12.04 -17.84 15.78
C VAL A 39 -10.76 -17.06 15.55
N THR A 40 -9.71 -17.73 15.10
CA THR A 40 -8.43 -17.09 14.76
C THR A 40 -8.49 -16.49 13.36
N SER A 41 -7.65 -15.50 13.07
CA SER A 41 -7.51 -14.92 11.72
C SER A 41 -7.23 -15.99 10.65
N GLU A 42 -6.51 -17.06 11.00
CA GLU A 42 -6.31 -18.24 10.15
C GLU A 42 -7.63 -18.96 9.85
N SER A 43 -8.52 -19.14 10.80
CA SER A 43 -9.79 -19.83 10.58
C SER A 43 -10.76 -19.04 9.67
N ILE A 44 -10.64 -17.72 9.61
CA ILE A 44 -11.45 -16.87 8.72
C ILE A 44 -10.90 -16.94 7.29
N LEU A 45 -9.59 -16.86 7.11
CA LEU A 45 -8.94 -17.09 5.82
C LEU A 45 -9.24 -18.51 5.30
N ASP A 46 -9.19 -19.53 6.14
CA ASP A 46 -9.53 -20.91 5.82
C ASP A 46 -11.02 -21.09 5.47
N SER A 47 -11.92 -20.32 6.07
CA SER A 47 -13.36 -20.42 5.79
C SER A 47 -13.79 -19.75 4.49
N VAL A 48 -13.09 -18.69 4.06
CA VAL A 48 -13.41 -17.93 2.83
C VAL A 48 -12.61 -18.46 1.65
N ILE A 49 -11.36 -18.88 1.86
CA ILE A 49 -10.49 -19.39 0.80
C ILE A 49 -9.45 -20.31 1.45
N SER A 50 -9.54 -21.62 1.21
CA SER A 50 -8.52 -22.56 1.66
C SER A 50 -7.17 -22.22 1.00
N VAL A 51 -6.28 -21.58 1.76
CA VAL A 51 -4.91 -21.27 1.32
C VAL A 51 -4.18 -22.53 0.84
N ASP A 52 -4.43 -23.67 1.49
CA ASP A 52 -3.89 -24.97 1.13
C ASP A 52 -4.25 -25.47 -0.26
N THR A 53 -5.43 -25.11 -0.79
CA THR A 53 -5.90 -25.56 -2.10
C THR A 53 -5.22 -24.79 -3.24
N VAL A 54 -4.72 -23.60 -2.98
CA VAL A 54 -4.34 -22.60 -3.96
C VAL A 54 -2.86 -22.65 -4.31
N LEU A 55 -2.02 -23.01 -3.37
CA LEU A 55 -0.56 -22.95 -3.53
C LEU A 55 0.03 -24.19 -4.18
N LYS A 56 -0.68 -25.32 -4.15
CA LYS A 56 -0.14 -26.63 -4.53
C LYS A 56 0.04 -26.84 -6.03
N ASN A 57 -0.52 -26.01 -6.91
CA ASN A 57 -0.56 -26.23 -8.35
C ASN A 57 -0.30 -24.98 -9.21
N ALA A 58 0.49 -24.01 -8.75
CA ALA A 58 0.81 -22.82 -9.55
C ALA A 58 1.63 -23.20 -10.79
N LYS A 59 2.61 -24.09 -10.63
CA LYS A 59 3.35 -24.69 -11.73
C LYS A 59 2.62 -25.91 -12.24
N LEU A 60 2.31 -25.89 -13.53
CA LEU A 60 1.65 -27.00 -14.20
C LEU A 60 2.68 -27.91 -14.86
N GLU A 61 2.48 -29.22 -14.71
CA GLU A 61 3.23 -30.22 -15.49
C GLU A 61 2.72 -30.26 -16.93
N GLY A 62 3.60 -30.19 -17.89
CA GLY A 62 3.27 -30.28 -19.32
C GLY A 62 4.28 -29.57 -20.22
N GLU A 63 4.14 -29.76 -21.51
CA GLU A 63 4.92 -29.04 -22.50
C GLU A 63 4.39 -27.60 -22.64
N LYS A 64 5.29 -26.64 -22.78
CA LYS A 64 4.93 -25.25 -23.11
C LYS A 64 4.16 -25.24 -24.45
N ALA A 65 3.09 -24.46 -24.50
CA ALA A 65 2.35 -24.23 -25.73
C ALA A 65 3.20 -23.41 -26.72
N ASP A 66 2.85 -23.50 -28.01
CA ASP A 66 3.41 -22.58 -28.99
C ASP A 66 3.01 -21.14 -28.64
N VAL A 67 3.94 -20.20 -28.76
CA VAL A 67 3.70 -18.79 -28.38
C VAL A 67 2.64 -18.14 -29.27
N ALA A 68 2.63 -18.51 -30.57
CA ALA A 68 1.72 -17.92 -31.54
C ALA A 68 0.24 -18.15 -31.16
N GLY A 69 -0.51 -17.05 -31.10
CA GLY A 69 -1.93 -17.05 -30.75
C GLY A 69 -2.23 -17.05 -29.25
N THR A 70 -1.22 -17.07 -28.38
CA THR A 70 -1.45 -16.98 -26.93
C THR A 70 -1.77 -15.53 -26.52
N VAL A 71 -2.81 -15.37 -25.70
CA VAL A 71 -3.22 -14.08 -25.15
C VAL A 71 -3.46 -14.25 -23.66
N LEU A 72 -2.78 -13.44 -22.85
CA LEU A 72 -3.02 -13.36 -21.41
C LEU A 72 -3.96 -12.19 -21.12
N SER A 73 -5.14 -12.46 -20.61
CA SER A 73 -6.12 -11.46 -20.19
C SER A 73 -5.94 -11.15 -18.70
N THR A 74 -5.68 -9.89 -18.38
CA THR A 74 -5.48 -9.44 -17.00
C THR A 74 -6.05 -8.05 -16.78
N MET A 75 -6.17 -7.63 -15.52
CA MET A 75 -6.61 -6.29 -15.18
C MET A 75 -5.49 -5.28 -15.39
N VAL A 76 -5.76 -4.21 -16.15
CA VAL A 76 -4.86 -3.06 -16.31
C VAL A 76 -5.68 -1.77 -16.23
N SER A 77 -5.35 -0.92 -15.29
CA SER A 77 -5.92 0.42 -15.19
C SER A 77 -5.31 1.33 -16.25
N PHE A 78 -6.12 2.16 -16.89
CA PHE A 78 -5.66 3.17 -17.84
C PHE A 78 -6.73 4.24 -18.11
N THR A 79 -6.29 5.40 -18.56
CA THR A 79 -7.17 6.47 -19.03
C THR A 79 -7.41 6.29 -20.52
N PRO A 80 -8.66 6.12 -20.98
CA PRO A 80 -8.93 5.90 -22.39
C PRO A 80 -9.05 7.21 -23.17
N GLY A 81 -8.88 7.13 -24.51
CA GLY A 81 -9.16 8.20 -25.46
C GLY A 81 -8.10 9.28 -25.49
N ALA A 82 -8.50 10.52 -25.76
CA ALA A 82 -7.59 11.64 -26.00
C ALA A 82 -6.81 12.13 -24.77
N ALA A 83 -7.20 11.69 -23.58
CA ALA A 83 -6.48 11.99 -22.34
C ALA A 83 -5.34 11.01 -22.04
N ALA A 84 -5.22 9.91 -22.81
CA ALA A 84 -4.11 8.98 -22.70
C ALA A 84 -2.83 9.57 -23.29
N HIS A 85 -1.72 9.37 -22.58
CA HIS A 85 -0.39 9.81 -23.03
C HIS A 85 0.71 8.89 -22.46
N GLY A 86 1.95 9.08 -22.87
CA GLY A 86 3.07 8.23 -22.49
C GLY A 86 3.95 8.77 -21.36
N ASN A 87 3.56 9.85 -20.66
CA ASN A 87 4.31 10.34 -19.52
C ASN A 87 3.87 9.64 -18.23
N PRO A 88 4.72 8.80 -17.58
CA PRO A 88 4.34 8.05 -16.40
C PRO A 88 4.19 8.90 -15.12
N LEU A 89 4.59 10.16 -15.14
CA LEU A 89 4.51 11.09 -14.00
C LEU A 89 3.15 11.76 -13.86
N VAL A 90 2.30 11.69 -14.88
CA VAL A 90 1.06 12.48 -14.96
C VAL A 90 -0.14 11.53 -15.15
N ASN A 91 -1.26 11.87 -14.52
CA ASN A 91 -2.52 11.14 -14.70
C ASN A 91 -2.90 11.07 -16.18
N GLY A 92 -3.17 9.88 -16.68
CA GLY A 92 -3.40 9.58 -18.09
C GLY A 92 -2.24 8.88 -18.78
N GLY A 93 -1.06 8.88 -18.15
CA GLY A 93 0.10 8.08 -18.52
C GLY A 93 0.07 6.66 -17.98
N PRO A 94 1.13 5.88 -18.29
CA PRO A 94 1.29 4.54 -17.71
C PRO A 94 1.32 4.60 -16.19
N ASP A 95 0.31 4.00 -15.56
CA ASP A 95 0.22 3.90 -14.11
C ASP A 95 0.93 2.65 -13.57
N TRP A 96 0.89 2.47 -12.26
CA TRP A 96 1.47 1.34 -11.53
C TRP A 96 1.00 -0.05 -12.02
N SER A 97 -0.17 -0.15 -12.70
CA SER A 97 -0.66 -1.41 -13.26
C SER A 97 -0.13 -1.68 -14.69
N MET A 98 0.24 -0.65 -15.43
CA MET A 98 0.81 -0.76 -16.78
C MET A 98 2.34 -0.82 -16.78
N GLN A 99 2.99 -0.04 -15.92
CA GLN A 99 4.45 0.08 -15.88
C GLN A 99 5.19 -1.27 -15.84
N PRO A 100 4.80 -2.27 -15.00
CA PRO A 100 5.53 -3.53 -14.91
C PRO A 100 5.53 -4.38 -16.18
N LEU A 101 4.62 -4.11 -17.10
CA LEU A 101 4.53 -4.80 -18.39
C LEU A 101 5.42 -4.14 -19.45
N ILE A 102 5.55 -2.81 -19.41
CA ILE A 102 6.21 -2.01 -20.45
C ILE A 102 7.57 -1.45 -20.05
N PHE A 103 7.89 -1.44 -18.76
CA PHE A 103 9.21 -1.03 -18.25
C PHE A 103 9.85 -2.15 -17.45
N ASP A 104 11.14 -2.34 -17.64
CA ASP A 104 11.93 -3.30 -16.88
C ASP A 104 12.63 -2.59 -15.71
N TYR A 105 13.01 -3.34 -14.70
CA TYR A 105 13.53 -2.84 -13.44
C TYR A 105 15.04 -3.03 -13.34
N LEU A 106 15.71 -2.19 -12.57
CA LEU A 106 17.15 -2.37 -12.32
C LEU A 106 17.41 -3.71 -11.62
N CYS A 107 16.63 -4.01 -10.57
CA CYS A 107 16.61 -5.31 -9.90
C CYS A 107 15.17 -5.78 -9.65
N ASP A 108 14.96 -7.09 -9.59
CA ASP A 108 13.79 -7.69 -8.97
C ASP A 108 14.02 -7.72 -7.45
N TYR A 109 13.05 -7.19 -6.72
CA TYR A 109 13.10 -7.07 -5.27
C TYR A 109 12.31 -8.18 -4.59
N SER A 110 12.83 -8.68 -3.49
CA SER A 110 12.13 -9.57 -2.56
C SER A 110 12.44 -9.11 -1.14
N SER A 111 11.42 -9.06 -0.29
CA SER A 111 11.57 -8.57 1.08
C SER A 111 11.69 -9.69 2.10
N GLN A 112 11.32 -10.91 1.74
CA GLN A 112 11.29 -12.04 2.65
C GLN A 112 11.72 -13.34 1.93
N PRO A 113 12.25 -14.36 2.62
CA PRO A 113 12.58 -14.32 4.06
C PRO A 113 13.68 -13.35 4.39
N GLU A 114 14.49 -12.98 3.40
CA GLU A 114 15.56 -12.00 3.48
C GLU A 114 15.40 -10.96 2.37
N LYS A 115 15.72 -9.71 2.68
CA LYS A 115 15.72 -8.63 1.72
C LYS A 115 16.76 -8.88 0.63
N THR A 116 16.32 -9.00 -0.61
CA THR A 116 17.19 -9.25 -1.75
C THR A 116 16.86 -8.37 -2.95
N PHE A 117 17.91 -7.99 -3.69
CA PHE A 117 17.80 -7.31 -4.97
C PHE A 117 18.47 -8.20 -6.03
N LYS A 118 17.68 -8.95 -6.79
CA LYS A 118 18.19 -9.80 -7.86
C LYS A 118 18.36 -8.96 -9.14
N PRO A 119 19.59 -8.81 -9.69
CA PRO A 119 19.82 -8.00 -10.87
C PRO A 119 18.93 -8.38 -12.07
N SER A 120 18.20 -7.40 -12.63
CA SER A 120 17.34 -7.53 -13.81
C SER A 120 17.95 -6.82 -15.02
N LEU A 121 17.89 -5.51 -15.12
CA LEU A 121 18.64 -4.72 -16.09
C LEU A 121 20.12 -4.60 -15.71
N LEU A 122 20.41 -4.60 -14.42
CA LEU A 122 21.80 -4.60 -13.96
C LEU A 122 22.47 -5.97 -14.22
N GLU A 123 23.74 -5.93 -14.58
CA GLU A 123 24.65 -7.08 -14.50
C GLU A 123 25.04 -7.33 -13.05
N SER A 124 25.40 -6.24 -12.35
CA SER A 124 25.81 -6.23 -10.95
C SER A 124 25.57 -4.86 -10.31
N TYR A 125 25.50 -4.86 -8.99
CA TYR A 125 25.64 -3.67 -8.16
C TYR A 125 26.52 -3.98 -6.95
N GLU A 126 27.15 -2.94 -6.40
CA GLU A 126 27.99 -3.02 -5.20
C GLU A 126 27.77 -1.77 -4.38
N PHE A 127 27.60 -1.91 -3.07
CA PHE A 127 27.49 -0.79 -2.15
C PHE A 127 28.54 -0.90 -1.08
N GLU A 128 29.59 -0.09 -1.19
CA GLU A 128 30.70 -0.07 -0.26
C GLU A 128 31.15 1.38 0.01
N ASN A 129 31.48 1.68 1.27
CA ASN A 129 31.98 3.00 1.67
C ASN A 129 31.08 4.16 1.20
N CYS A 130 29.76 4.00 1.34
CA CYS A 130 28.75 4.96 0.88
C CYS A 130 28.74 5.17 -0.65
N VAL A 131 29.30 4.28 -1.44
CA VAL A 131 29.26 4.35 -2.92
C VAL A 131 28.46 3.18 -3.46
N LEU A 132 27.37 3.47 -4.17
CA LEU A 132 26.60 2.51 -4.95
C LEU A 132 27.10 2.53 -6.39
N THR A 133 27.77 1.47 -6.79
CA THR A 133 28.18 1.23 -8.19
C THR A 133 27.16 0.33 -8.86
N MET A 134 26.57 0.76 -9.96
CA MET A 134 25.61 0.00 -10.75
C MET A 134 26.12 -0.20 -12.17
N LYS A 135 26.16 -1.45 -12.63
CA LYS A 135 26.58 -1.81 -13.98
C LYS A 135 25.41 -2.44 -14.74
N LEU A 136 25.00 -1.82 -15.85
CA LEU A 136 24.00 -2.38 -16.77
C LEU A 136 24.56 -3.61 -17.52
N LYS A 137 23.67 -4.54 -17.88
CA LYS A 137 23.98 -5.63 -18.81
C LYS A 137 24.32 -5.07 -20.18
N ASP A 138 25.29 -5.68 -20.85
CA ASP A 138 25.62 -5.32 -22.23
C ASP A 138 24.52 -5.77 -23.20
N GLY A 139 24.33 -4.97 -24.26
CA GLY A 139 23.40 -5.29 -25.34
C GLY A 139 21.91 -5.05 -25.05
N LEU A 140 21.57 -4.41 -23.94
CA LEU A 140 20.19 -3.98 -23.63
C LEU A 140 19.68 -3.00 -24.68
N LYS A 141 18.38 -3.10 -25.00
CA LYS A 141 17.73 -2.25 -26.01
C LYS A 141 16.36 -1.79 -25.60
N TRP A 142 16.04 -0.59 -25.99
CA TRP A 142 14.68 -0.09 -26.04
C TRP A 142 13.84 -0.81 -27.12
N SER A 143 12.53 -0.67 -27.05
CA SER A 143 11.59 -1.33 -27.96
C SER A 143 11.69 -0.91 -29.43
N ASP A 144 12.38 0.18 -29.74
CA ASP A 144 12.71 0.62 -31.09
C ASP A 144 14.06 0.08 -31.61
N GLY A 145 14.79 -0.66 -30.76
CA GLY A 145 16.10 -1.24 -31.06
C GLY A 145 17.29 -0.35 -30.73
N SER A 146 17.09 0.88 -30.27
CA SER A 146 18.17 1.74 -29.75
C SER A 146 18.77 1.15 -28.47
N ALA A 147 20.07 1.39 -28.24
CA ALA A 147 20.76 0.86 -27.08
C ALA A 147 20.28 1.52 -25.78
N ILE A 148 20.19 0.75 -24.71
CA ILE A 148 20.08 1.25 -23.34
C ILE A 148 21.49 1.41 -22.78
N THR A 149 21.80 2.57 -22.24
CA THR A 149 23.14 2.93 -21.76
C THR A 149 23.09 3.61 -20.39
N ALA A 150 24.27 3.91 -19.83
CA ALA A 150 24.40 4.70 -18.62
C ALA A 150 23.77 6.11 -18.74
N ASP A 151 23.66 6.68 -19.95
CA ASP A 151 22.96 7.97 -20.14
C ASP A 151 21.46 7.84 -19.83
N ASP A 152 20.83 6.71 -20.16
CA ASP A 152 19.44 6.43 -19.79
C ASP A 152 19.29 6.26 -18.28
N LEU A 153 20.24 5.57 -17.62
CA LEU A 153 20.24 5.41 -16.17
C LEU A 153 20.41 6.77 -15.47
N MET A 154 21.36 7.60 -15.90
CA MET A 154 21.53 8.98 -15.40
C MET A 154 20.26 9.81 -15.58
N CYS A 155 19.61 9.69 -16.75
CA CYS A 155 18.36 10.38 -17.04
C CYS A 155 17.27 9.98 -16.03
N ASN A 156 17.09 8.69 -15.77
CA ASN A 156 16.10 8.20 -14.80
C ASN A 156 16.42 8.66 -13.38
N LEU A 157 17.68 8.59 -12.96
CA LEU A 157 18.09 9.00 -11.61
C LEU A 157 17.78 10.47 -11.36
N PHE A 158 18.07 11.37 -12.30
CA PHE A 158 17.84 12.80 -12.10
C PHE A 158 16.38 13.21 -12.22
N ILE A 159 15.61 12.63 -13.14
CA ILE A 159 14.17 12.89 -13.22
C ILE A 159 13.46 12.52 -11.92
N GLU A 160 13.86 11.42 -11.31
CA GLU A 160 13.28 10.92 -10.06
C GLU A 160 14.08 11.28 -8.80
N MET A 161 15.01 12.25 -8.87
CA MET A 161 15.97 12.53 -7.80
C MET A 161 15.36 12.81 -6.43
N THR A 162 14.11 13.30 -6.38
CA THR A 162 13.37 13.51 -5.12
C THR A 162 12.63 12.26 -4.67
N VAL A 163 12.24 11.39 -5.59
CA VAL A 163 11.54 10.12 -5.31
C VAL A 163 12.53 9.05 -4.85
N ASN A 164 13.67 8.95 -5.55
CA ASN A 164 14.75 8.00 -5.22
C ASN A 164 15.71 8.54 -4.14
N ASN A 165 15.41 9.71 -3.57
CA ASN A 165 16.15 10.34 -2.48
C ASN A 165 17.61 10.74 -2.78
N ILE A 166 18.11 10.61 -4.00
CA ILE A 166 19.49 11.07 -4.33
C ILE A 166 19.64 12.58 -4.12
N ALA A 167 18.57 13.36 -4.31
CA ALA A 167 18.59 14.79 -4.08
C ALA A 167 18.97 15.16 -2.62
N TYR A 168 18.68 14.29 -1.68
CA TYR A 168 18.84 14.55 -0.25
C TYR A 168 20.06 13.87 0.37
N TYR A 169 20.48 12.74 -0.21
CA TYR A 169 21.54 11.92 0.39
C TYR A 169 22.75 11.69 -0.52
N ALA A 170 22.67 11.96 -1.82
CA ALA A 170 23.84 11.78 -2.69
C ALA A 170 24.72 13.04 -2.74
N GLU A 171 26.02 12.85 -2.51
CA GLU A 171 27.04 13.87 -2.76
C GLU A 171 27.21 14.09 -4.27
N SER A 172 27.29 12.98 -5.01
CA SER A 172 27.48 13.00 -6.46
C SER A 172 26.84 11.80 -7.15
N VAL A 173 26.47 11.97 -8.41
CA VAL A 173 26.08 10.92 -9.35
C VAL A 173 26.98 11.04 -10.57
N THR A 174 27.69 9.95 -10.92
CA THR A 174 28.74 9.98 -11.94
C THR A 174 28.59 8.86 -12.94
N LYS A 175 28.57 9.18 -14.23
CA LYS A 175 28.73 8.20 -15.30
C LYS A 175 30.22 7.80 -15.37
N VAL A 176 30.53 6.54 -15.06
CA VAL A 176 31.91 6.01 -15.08
C VAL A 176 32.31 5.58 -16.49
N ASP A 177 31.39 4.87 -17.16
CA ASP A 177 31.52 4.45 -18.56
C ASP A 177 30.13 4.31 -19.20
N ASP A 178 30.05 3.73 -20.40
CA ASP A 178 28.78 3.64 -21.14
C ASP A 178 27.74 2.68 -20.50
N LEU A 179 28.12 1.88 -19.51
CA LEU A 179 27.25 0.93 -18.81
C LEU A 179 27.26 1.11 -17.29
N THR A 180 28.13 1.97 -16.73
CA THR A 180 28.37 2.06 -15.29
C THR A 180 28.08 3.44 -14.76
N VAL A 181 27.29 3.50 -13.68
CA VAL A 181 26.98 4.71 -12.92
C VAL A 181 27.33 4.48 -11.45
N GLU A 182 27.92 5.49 -10.83
CA GLU A 182 28.20 5.53 -9.39
C GLU A 182 27.40 6.63 -8.72
N ILE A 183 26.82 6.33 -7.55
CA ILE A 183 26.22 7.29 -6.64
C ILE A 183 27.03 7.28 -5.37
N LYS A 184 27.62 8.42 -5.02
CA LYS A 184 28.27 8.60 -3.72
C LYS A 184 27.31 9.26 -2.76
N TYR A 185 27.00 8.57 -1.67
CA TYR A 185 26.12 9.07 -0.61
C TYR A 185 26.88 9.69 0.54
N ASN A 186 26.22 10.54 1.32
CA ASN A 186 26.74 11.11 2.56
C ASN A 186 26.46 10.22 3.78
N LYS A 187 25.76 9.09 3.60
CA LYS A 187 25.34 8.14 4.64
C LYS A 187 25.49 6.70 4.17
N ASP A 188 25.69 5.81 5.13
CA ASP A 188 25.72 4.36 4.93
C ASP A 188 24.39 3.76 5.43
N SER A 189 23.33 3.93 4.65
CA SER A 189 22.00 3.40 4.98
C SER A 189 21.53 2.40 3.92
N ALA A 190 21.13 1.21 4.36
CA ALA A 190 20.60 0.18 3.48
C ALA A 190 19.28 0.60 2.79
N LEU A 191 18.53 1.54 3.37
CA LEU A 191 17.32 2.08 2.76
C LEU A 191 17.56 2.83 1.45
N LEU A 192 18.77 3.39 1.26
CA LEU A 192 19.15 4.05 0.02
C LEU A 192 19.10 3.10 -1.19
N LEU A 193 19.38 1.80 -0.96
CA LEU A 193 19.29 0.78 -2.00
C LEU A 193 17.83 0.54 -2.42
N ASP A 194 16.88 0.59 -1.49
CA ASP A 194 15.44 0.39 -1.79
C ASP A 194 14.91 1.45 -2.75
N TYR A 195 15.39 2.67 -2.63
CA TYR A 195 14.91 3.77 -3.46
C TYR A 195 15.44 3.76 -4.88
N VAL A 196 16.58 3.11 -5.10
CA VAL A 196 17.25 3.10 -6.41
C VAL A 196 17.15 1.75 -7.11
N LEU A 197 17.52 0.64 -6.45
CA LEU A 197 17.70 -0.64 -7.13
C LEU A 197 16.41 -1.27 -7.66
N LYS A 198 15.26 -0.95 -7.07
CA LYS A 198 13.95 -1.43 -7.55
C LYS A 198 13.24 -0.45 -8.49
N SER A 199 13.91 0.60 -8.93
CA SER A 199 13.34 1.56 -9.86
C SER A 199 13.19 0.95 -11.28
N PRO A 200 12.07 1.22 -11.97
CA PRO A 200 11.93 0.89 -13.39
C PRO A 200 12.72 1.88 -14.24
N LEU A 201 13.20 1.45 -15.39
CA LEU A 201 13.85 2.30 -16.38
C LEU A 201 12.82 2.83 -17.37
N MET A 202 12.37 4.07 -17.17
CA MET A 202 11.20 4.67 -17.84
C MET A 202 11.53 5.82 -18.80
N TYR A 203 12.68 6.48 -18.64
CA TYR A 203 12.99 7.74 -19.29
C TYR A 203 14.19 7.61 -20.22
N PRO A 204 13.98 7.29 -21.53
CA PRO A 204 15.05 7.25 -22.51
C PRO A 204 15.74 8.61 -22.60
N ALA A 205 17.08 8.65 -22.53
CA ALA A 205 17.84 9.90 -22.59
C ALA A 205 17.62 10.69 -23.88
N GLU A 206 17.33 10.01 -25.00
CA GLU A 206 16.97 10.65 -26.26
C GLU A 206 15.71 11.53 -26.14
N ASN A 207 14.72 11.11 -25.35
CA ASN A 207 13.43 11.81 -25.22
C ASN A 207 13.38 12.74 -24.01
N TYR A 208 14.04 12.36 -22.91
CA TYR A 208 13.94 13.01 -21.61
C TYR A 208 15.23 13.69 -21.14
N GLY A 209 16.35 13.52 -21.88
CA GLY A 209 17.67 14.00 -21.45
C GLY A 209 17.75 15.51 -21.26
N GLU A 210 17.01 16.31 -22.06
CA GLU A 210 17.01 17.78 -21.88
C GLU A 210 16.28 18.17 -20.54
N PHE A 211 15.27 17.42 -20.12
CA PHE A 211 14.65 17.62 -18.81
C PHE A 211 15.62 17.17 -17.69
N ALA A 212 16.21 15.98 -17.83
CA ALA A 212 17.14 15.44 -16.84
C ALA A 212 18.33 16.39 -16.58
N LYS A 213 18.87 17.04 -17.60
CA LYS A 213 19.95 18.04 -17.46
C LYS A 213 19.58 19.21 -16.55
N VAL A 214 18.32 19.66 -16.59
CA VAL A 214 17.87 20.74 -15.72
C VAL A 214 17.86 20.28 -14.26
N PHE A 215 17.39 19.06 -13.99
CA PHE A 215 17.42 18.48 -12.65
C PHE A 215 18.87 18.25 -12.17
N GLU A 216 19.74 17.71 -13.04
CA GLU A 216 21.17 17.52 -12.75
C GLU A 216 21.86 18.85 -12.41
N GLU A 217 21.55 19.93 -13.13
CA GLU A 217 22.08 21.27 -12.86
C GLU A 217 21.66 21.76 -11.46
N GLN A 218 20.40 21.54 -11.06
CA GLN A 218 19.94 21.92 -9.71
C GLN A 218 20.59 21.05 -8.64
N PHE A 219 20.71 19.75 -8.89
CA PHE A 219 21.40 18.83 -8.03
C PHE A 219 22.86 19.26 -7.76
N ASN A 220 23.57 19.65 -8.79
CA ASN A 220 25.00 20.01 -8.69
C ASN A 220 25.26 21.41 -8.12
N ASN A 221 24.36 22.39 -8.36
CA ASN A 221 24.67 23.80 -8.11
C ASN A 221 23.77 24.49 -7.09
N ASN A 222 22.62 23.93 -6.75
CA ASN A 222 21.59 24.62 -5.97
C ASN A 222 21.14 23.82 -4.75
N ARG A 223 22.05 23.04 -4.14
CA ARG A 223 21.83 22.34 -2.88
C ARG A 223 22.80 22.84 -1.80
N GLU A 224 22.38 22.76 -0.56
CA GLU A 224 23.18 23.05 0.62
C GLU A 224 22.93 21.97 1.69
N LEU A 225 23.82 21.84 2.67
CA LEU A 225 23.61 20.93 3.79
C LEU A 225 22.66 21.57 4.80
N ASP A 226 21.74 20.78 5.32
CA ASP A 226 20.95 21.12 6.47
C ASP A 226 21.71 20.86 7.80
N GLU A 227 21.08 21.09 8.93
CA GLU A 227 21.68 20.90 10.24
C GLU A 227 21.98 19.43 10.59
N ASN A 228 21.35 18.47 9.88
CA ASN A 228 21.55 17.04 10.05
C ASN A 228 22.59 16.49 9.05
N GLY A 229 23.20 17.36 8.25
CA GLY A 229 24.17 16.97 7.23
C GLY A 229 23.55 16.34 5.98
N ASN A 230 22.23 16.45 5.79
CA ASN A 230 21.55 16.05 4.56
C ASN A 230 21.55 17.21 3.56
N PHE A 231 21.43 16.90 2.29
CA PHE A 231 21.27 17.95 1.27
C PHE A 231 19.81 18.41 1.23
N LYS A 232 19.64 19.68 0.97
CA LYS A 232 18.34 20.28 0.60
C LYS A 232 18.57 21.28 -0.51
N PHE A 233 17.54 21.53 -1.31
CA PHE A 233 17.63 22.61 -2.29
C PHE A 233 17.64 23.96 -1.59
N THR A 234 18.36 24.92 -2.20
CA THR A 234 18.21 26.34 -1.87
C THR A 234 16.85 26.82 -2.35
N ALA A 235 16.37 27.95 -1.86
CA ALA A 235 15.08 28.53 -2.31
C ALA A 235 15.03 28.76 -3.85
N ASP A 236 16.16 29.11 -4.47
CA ASP A 236 16.27 29.24 -5.93
C ASP A 236 16.24 27.85 -6.60
N GLY A 237 16.89 26.86 -6.00
CA GLY A 237 16.85 25.47 -6.44
C GLY A 237 15.45 24.89 -6.43
N ASP A 238 14.70 25.05 -5.33
CA ASP A 238 13.30 24.59 -5.20
C ASP A 238 12.42 25.18 -6.30
N LEU A 239 12.53 26.48 -6.56
CA LEU A 239 11.76 27.14 -7.61
C LEU A 239 12.08 26.57 -8.99
N LYS A 240 13.36 26.33 -9.30
CA LYS A 240 13.79 25.77 -10.59
C LYS A 240 13.42 24.31 -10.75
N VAL A 241 13.50 23.50 -9.69
CA VAL A 241 13.01 22.12 -9.68
C VAL A 241 11.51 22.08 -9.92
N ALA A 242 10.73 22.95 -9.27
CA ALA A 242 9.29 23.04 -9.48
C ALA A 242 8.93 23.46 -10.91
N GLU A 243 9.68 24.40 -11.50
CA GLU A 243 9.52 24.80 -12.90
C GLU A 243 9.88 23.65 -13.86
N ALA A 244 10.99 22.95 -13.61
CA ALA A 244 11.41 21.80 -14.42
C ALA A 244 10.37 20.68 -14.34
N THR A 245 9.84 20.39 -13.16
CA THR A 245 8.75 19.42 -12.96
C THR A 245 7.51 19.82 -13.73
N THR A 246 7.13 21.10 -13.71
CA THR A 246 5.99 21.61 -14.48
C THR A 246 6.20 21.40 -15.98
N ASN A 247 7.39 21.71 -16.49
CA ASN A 247 7.73 21.52 -17.89
C ASN A 247 7.71 20.05 -18.29
N LEU A 248 8.25 19.16 -17.45
CA LEU A 248 8.24 17.72 -17.65
C LEU A 248 6.81 17.16 -17.63
N ASN A 249 5.95 17.63 -16.71
CA ASN A 249 4.55 17.22 -16.63
C ASN A 249 3.73 17.66 -17.86
N ASN A 250 4.13 18.71 -18.54
CA ASN A 250 3.52 19.16 -19.80
C ASN A 250 4.02 18.40 -21.04
N TYR A 251 5.02 17.55 -20.90
CA TYR A 251 5.48 16.69 -21.99
C TYR A 251 4.61 15.42 -22.05
N LEU A 252 3.69 15.35 -23.00
CA LEU A 252 2.68 14.30 -23.12
C LEU A 252 2.85 13.55 -24.46
N PRO A 253 3.87 12.67 -24.59
CA PRO A 253 4.06 11.88 -25.81
C PRO A 253 2.91 10.89 -26.02
N ASP A 254 2.69 10.47 -27.27
CA ASP A 254 1.67 9.47 -27.59
C ASP A 254 2.05 8.11 -26.95
N LEU A 255 1.13 7.55 -26.17
CA LEU A 255 1.31 6.28 -25.45
C LEU A 255 1.72 5.13 -26.40
N MET A 256 1.17 5.10 -27.61
CA MET A 256 1.44 4.00 -28.58
C MET A 256 2.81 4.11 -29.25
N SER A 257 3.56 5.18 -28.99
CA SER A 257 4.88 5.44 -29.60
C SER A 257 6.01 5.65 -28.60
N ILE A 258 5.75 5.45 -27.30
CA ILE A 258 6.83 5.53 -26.28
C ILE A 258 7.83 4.38 -26.47
N LYS A 259 9.08 4.64 -26.12
CA LYS A 259 10.10 3.59 -25.99
C LYS A 259 9.91 2.86 -24.67
N CYS A 260 9.83 1.54 -24.75
CA CYS A 260 9.65 0.66 -23.60
C CYS A 260 10.94 -0.13 -23.33
N SER A 261 11.37 -0.23 -22.08
CA SER A 261 12.49 -1.10 -21.67
C SER A 261 12.01 -2.53 -21.35
N GLY A 262 10.70 -2.69 -21.08
CA GLY A 262 10.08 -3.93 -20.62
C GLY A 262 9.71 -4.91 -21.72
N ALA A 263 9.04 -6.00 -21.30
CA ALA A 263 8.73 -7.16 -22.13
C ALA A 263 7.70 -6.90 -23.22
N TYR A 264 6.81 -5.94 -23.01
CA TYR A 264 5.70 -5.63 -23.92
C TYR A 264 5.66 -4.15 -24.27
N VAL A 265 4.96 -3.84 -25.36
CA VAL A 265 4.70 -2.48 -25.83
C VAL A 265 3.20 -2.29 -26.04
N PRO A 266 2.63 -1.12 -25.69
CA PRO A 266 1.23 -0.81 -25.97
C PRO A 266 1.03 -0.70 -27.48
N LYS A 267 -0.06 -1.27 -28.00
CA LYS A 267 -0.31 -1.35 -29.44
C LYS A 267 -1.63 -0.76 -29.87
N THR A 268 -2.70 -1.13 -29.20
CA THR A 268 -4.05 -0.62 -29.46
C THR A 268 -4.80 -0.42 -28.15
N MET A 269 -5.66 0.57 -28.11
CA MET A 269 -6.46 0.88 -26.93
C MET A 269 -7.88 1.26 -27.35
N THR A 270 -8.86 0.76 -26.58
CA THR A 270 -10.26 1.14 -26.63
C THR A 270 -10.68 1.73 -25.29
N SER A 271 -11.96 2.02 -25.10
CA SER A 271 -12.46 2.42 -23.76
C SER A 271 -12.48 1.28 -22.74
N ALA A 272 -12.45 0.02 -23.20
CA ALA A 272 -12.59 -1.17 -22.37
C ALA A 272 -11.30 -1.97 -22.18
N GLU A 273 -10.39 -1.93 -23.14
CA GLU A 273 -9.18 -2.76 -23.14
C GLU A 273 -8.00 -2.08 -23.84
N ILE A 274 -6.82 -2.49 -23.45
CA ILE A 274 -5.54 -2.16 -24.10
C ILE A 274 -4.82 -3.47 -24.46
N ILE A 275 -4.27 -3.53 -25.66
CA ILE A 275 -3.48 -4.69 -26.14
C ILE A 275 -2.00 -4.33 -26.14
N PHE A 276 -1.22 -5.19 -25.54
CA PHE A 276 0.24 -5.15 -25.57
C PHE A 276 0.77 -6.28 -26.43
N GLU A 277 1.79 -5.98 -27.25
CA GLU A 277 2.52 -6.95 -28.03
C GLU A 277 3.95 -7.10 -27.52
N GLN A 278 4.58 -8.23 -27.79
CA GLN A 278 5.97 -8.48 -27.39
C GLN A 278 6.91 -7.37 -27.87
N ASN A 279 7.81 -6.90 -26.99
CA ASN A 279 8.96 -6.12 -27.37
C ASN A 279 9.95 -7.03 -28.12
N PRO A 280 10.22 -6.81 -29.43
CA PRO A 280 11.07 -7.69 -30.23
C PRO A 280 12.55 -7.66 -29.80
N TYR A 281 12.92 -6.71 -28.98
CA TYR A 281 14.29 -6.53 -28.49
C TYR A 281 14.44 -6.90 -27.02
N TYR A 282 13.40 -7.48 -26.41
CA TYR A 282 13.46 -7.84 -24.98
C TYR A 282 14.54 -8.90 -24.72
N ARG A 283 15.20 -8.79 -23.56
CA ARG A 283 16.40 -9.54 -23.21
C ARG A 283 16.23 -11.03 -22.93
N VAL A 284 14.99 -11.47 -22.62
CA VAL A 284 14.68 -12.87 -22.37
C VAL A 284 13.56 -13.37 -23.28
N PRO A 285 13.48 -14.70 -23.54
CA PRO A 285 12.38 -15.27 -24.31
C PRO A 285 11.02 -14.99 -23.69
N LEU A 286 10.05 -14.66 -24.52
CA LEU A 286 8.67 -14.42 -24.12
C LEU A 286 7.79 -15.57 -24.59
N TYR A 287 6.99 -16.13 -23.67
CA TYR A 287 6.16 -17.31 -23.92
C TYR A 287 4.68 -16.98 -24.11
N ILE A 288 4.31 -15.71 -24.10
CA ILE A 288 2.96 -15.20 -24.37
C ILE A 288 3.04 -14.16 -25.46
N GLU A 289 2.27 -14.31 -26.55
CA GLU A 289 2.34 -13.40 -27.69
C GLU A 289 1.81 -12.03 -27.36
N LYS A 290 0.65 -11.96 -26.66
CA LYS A 290 -0.03 -10.70 -26.34
C LYS A 290 -0.55 -10.68 -24.90
N ILE A 291 -0.57 -9.48 -24.33
CA ILE A 291 -1.32 -9.24 -23.11
C ILE A 291 -2.53 -8.37 -23.44
N ARG A 292 -3.70 -8.78 -23.00
CA ARG A 292 -4.95 -8.05 -23.06
C ARG A 292 -5.23 -7.46 -21.69
N GLY A 293 -4.99 -6.16 -21.54
CA GLY A 293 -5.30 -5.41 -20.34
C GLY A 293 -6.77 -4.99 -20.36
N ILE A 294 -7.60 -5.56 -19.48
CA ILE A 294 -9.01 -5.20 -19.35
C ILE A 294 -9.11 -4.10 -18.30
N ARG A 295 -9.80 -3.01 -18.67
CA ARG A 295 -9.97 -1.85 -17.79
C ARG A 295 -11.00 -2.13 -16.70
N PRO A 296 -10.63 -2.05 -15.40
CA PRO A 296 -11.60 -2.15 -14.33
C PRO A 296 -12.54 -0.94 -14.33
N THR A 297 -13.85 -1.17 -14.06
CA THR A 297 -14.88 -0.12 -14.09
C THR A 297 -15.64 0.01 -12.77
N SER A 298 -16.29 -1.05 -12.32
CA SER A 298 -16.92 -1.12 -11.00
C SER A 298 -16.73 -2.50 -10.40
N THR A 299 -16.88 -2.63 -9.08
CA THR A 299 -16.75 -3.92 -8.38
C THR A 299 -17.68 -4.96 -8.97
N GLU A 300 -18.95 -4.59 -9.29
CA GLU A 300 -19.94 -5.50 -9.86
C GLU A 300 -19.57 -5.95 -11.28
N SER A 301 -19.15 -4.99 -12.14
CA SER A 301 -18.72 -5.30 -13.51
C SER A 301 -17.49 -6.21 -13.53
N ASN A 302 -16.57 -5.95 -12.65
CA ASN A 302 -15.34 -6.71 -12.52
C ASN A 302 -15.63 -8.13 -12.04
N ALA A 303 -16.51 -8.28 -11.04
CA ALA A 303 -16.97 -9.55 -10.55
C ALA A 303 -17.70 -10.37 -11.61
N LEU A 304 -18.49 -9.72 -12.45
CA LEU A 304 -19.13 -10.35 -13.59
C LEU A 304 -18.10 -10.84 -14.61
N ALA A 305 -17.10 -10.02 -14.93
CA ALA A 305 -16.00 -10.39 -15.83
C ALA A 305 -15.20 -11.60 -15.32
N ILE A 306 -14.91 -11.65 -14.01
CA ILE A 306 -14.29 -12.82 -13.36
C ILE A 306 -15.19 -14.06 -13.53
N SER A 307 -16.49 -13.91 -13.21
CA SER A 307 -17.45 -15.02 -13.30
C SER A 307 -17.65 -15.54 -14.72
N ASN A 308 -17.49 -14.67 -15.71
CA ASN A 308 -17.56 -15.05 -17.15
C ASN A 308 -16.26 -15.68 -17.67
N GLY A 309 -15.16 -15.66 -16.90
CA GLY A 309 -13.86 -16.13 -17.35
C GLY A 309 -13.15 -15.17 -18.30
N ASP A 310 -13.42 -13.87 -18.21
CA ASP A 310 -12.79 -12.86 -19.06
C ASP A 310 -11.32 -12.62 -18.69
N TYR A 311 -10.91 -13.00 -17.47
CA TYR A 311 -9.54 -12.90 -16.97
C TYR A 311 -8.86 -14.28 -16.90
N ASP A 312 -7.63 -14.36 -17.35
CA ASP A 312 -6.73 -15.50 -17.08
C ASP A 312 -6.11 -15.39 -15.69
N ALA A 313 -5.80 -14.16 -15.28
CA ALA A 313 -5.26 -13.82 -13.97
C ALA A 313 -5.66 -12.41 -13.54
N GLU A 314 -5.98 -12.24 -12.24
CA GLU A 314 -6.37 -10.94 -11.68
C GLU A 314 -6.02 -10.85 -10.19
N GLY A 315 -6.06 -9.63 -9.64
CA GLY A 315 -5.82 -9.34 -8.22
C GLY A 315 -6.79 -8.29 -7.72
N MET A 316 -8.06 -8.66 -7.66
CA MET A 316 -9.13 -7.74 -7.32
C MET A 316 -9.64 -7.96 -5.92
N GLY A 317 -9.88 -6.87 -5.18
CA GLY A 317 -10.73 -6.91 -3.99
C GLY A 317 -12.15 -7.29 -4.38
N LEU A 318 -12.71 -8.32 -3.74
CA LEU A 318 -14.08 -8.77 -3.91
C LEU A 318 -14.79 -8.69 -2.55
N SER A 319 -16.12 -8.52 -2.54
CA SER A 319 -16.86 -8.74 -1.29
C SER A 319 -16.77 -10.21 -0.85
N PRO A 320 -16.89 -10.54 0.44
CA PRO A 320 -16.81 -11.92 0.92
C PRO A 320 -17.74 -12.87 0.17
N ASP A 321 -19.02 -12.49 -0.02
CA ASP A 321 -20.01 -13.28 -0.76
C ASP A 321 -19.59 -13.55 -2.20
N LEU A 322 -18.90 -12.60 -2.80
CA LEU A 322 -18.49 -12.69 -4.20
C LEU A 322 -17.22 -13.51 -4.35
N ALA A 323 -16.26 -13.35 -3.44
CA ALA A 323 -15.06 -14.18 -3.36
C ALA A 323 -15.44 -15.65 -3.17
N GLN A 324 -16.41 -15.93 -2.30
CA GLN A 324 -16.93 -17.29 -2.10
C GLN A 324 -17.55 -17.85 -3.37
N LYS A 325 -18.41 -17.08 -4.07
CA LYS A 325 -19.02 -17.52 -5.33
C LYS A 325 -17.98 -17.78 -6.43
N VAL A 326 -16.96 -16.92 -6.52
CA VAL A 326 -15.85 -17.12 -7.47
C VAL A 326 -15.09 -18.40 -7.14
N ALA A 327 -14.79 -18.66 -5.87
CA ALA A 327 -14.13 -19.88 -5.42
C ALA A 327 -15.00 -21.13 -5.70
N GLU A 328 -16.29 -21.10 -5.38
CA GLU A 328 -17.23 -22.21 -5.61
C GLU A 328 -17.40 -22.54 -7.10
N ASN A 329 -17.53 -21.51 -7.94
CA ASN A 329 -17.71 -21.70 -9.39
C ASN A 329 -16.45 -22.19 -10.11
N ASN A 330 -15.28 -22.00 -9.52
CA ASN A 330 -13.97 -22.32 -10.12
C ASN A 330 -13.13 -23.28 -9.25
N ALA A 331 -13.75 -24.01 -8.33
CA ALA A 331 -13.06 -24.80 -7.31
C ALA A 331 -11.98 -25.76 -7.85
N ASP A 332 -12.17 -26.29 -9.06
CA ASP A 332 -11.24 -27.23 -9.69
C ASP A 332 -10.12 -26.54 -10.51
N THR A 333 -10.26 -25.25 -10.78
CA THR A 333 -9.37 -24.55 -11.74
C THR A 333 -8.69 -23.32 -11.15
N ILE A 334 -9.30 -22.69 -10.15
CA ILE A 334 -8.76 -21.48 -9.54
C ILE A 334 -7.51 -21.80 -8.71
N ARG A 335 -6.49 -20.99 -8.90
CA ARG A 335 -5.29 -20.99 -8.07
C ARG A 335 -5.12 -19.60 -7.51
N GLN A 336 -4.87 -19.51 -6.21
CA GLN A 336 -4.84 -18.23 -5.51
C GLN A 336 -3.57 -18.09 -4.70
N MET A 337 -3.04 -16.90 -4.65
CA MET A 337 -1.95 -16.51 -3.79
C MET A 337 -2.39 -15.34 -2.93
N VAL A 338 -2.13 -15.41 -1.64
CA VAL A 338 -2.45 -14.37 -0.66
C VAL A 338 -1.14 -13.96 0.00
N VAL A 339 -0.79 -12.69 -0.08
CA VAL A 339 0.44 -12.14 0.49
C VAL A 339 0.16 -10.85 1.26
N PRO A 340 0.88 -10.55 2.35
CA PRO A 340 0.69 -9.29 3.05
C PRO A 340 1.01 -8.09 2.14
N GLU A 341 0.19 -7.06 2.21
CA GLU A 341 0.44 -5.78 1.52
C GLU A 341 1.34 -4.85 2.35
N PHE A 342 1.67 -5.25 3.57
CA PHE A 342 2.44 -4.46 4.54
C PHE A 342 1.81 -3.09 4.81
N SER A 343 0.50 -3.07 4.86
CA SER A 343 -0.30 -1.86 5.04
C SER A 343 -1.43 -2.11 6.03
N SER A 344 -1.63 -1.20 6.96
CA SER A 344 -2.75 -1.22 7.89
C SER A 344 -3.81 -0.19 7.51
N LEU A 345 -5.08 -0.53 7.72
CA LEU A 345 -6.19 0.41 7.65
C LEU A 345 -6.83 0.49 9.04
N GLY A 346 -7.17 1.70 9.48
CA GLY A 346 -7.71 1.90 10.81
C GLY A 346 -8.13 3.34 11.08
N PHE A 347 -8.21 3.71 12.34
CA PHE A 347 -8.65 5.02 12.79
C PHE A 347 -7.47 5.88 13.20
N CYS A 348 -7.18 6.93 12.41
CA CYS A 348 -6.29 8.00 12.80
C CYS A 348 -7.01 8.90 13.80
N MET A 349 -6.42 9.06 14.98
CA MET A 349 -7.03 9.79 16.09
C MET A 349 -6.67 11.27 16.04
N ASN A 350 -7.66 12.14 16.17
CA ASN A 350 -7.42 13.56 16.32
C ASN A 350 -6.94 13.85 17.75
N THR A 351 -5.67 14.20 17.91
CA THR A 351 -5.04 14.47 19.21
C THR A 351 -5.21 15.91 19.69
N GLN A 352 -5.85 16.78 18.88
CA GLN A 352 -6.00 18.21 19.18
C GLN A 352 -7.43 18.59 19.54
N THR A 353 -8.42 17.76 19.23
CA THR A 353 -9.84 18.07 19.42
C THR A 353 -10.43 17.19 20.52
N TYR A 354 -11.07 17.82 21.51
CA TYR A 354 -11.80 17.13 22.57
C TYR A 354 -13.01 16.37 21.98
N PRO A 355 -13.29 15.11 22.38
CA PRO A 355 -12.66 14.42 23.52
C PRO A 355 -11.42 13.59 23.20
N THR A 356 -11.05 13.39 21.93
CA THR A 356 -9.92 12.53 21.54
C THR A 356 -8.55 13.17 21.77
N SER A 357 -8.48 14.43 22.16
CA SER A 357 -7.23 15.04 22.67
C SER A 357 -6.74 14.40 23.96
N ASP A 358 -7.64 13.83 24.78
CA ASP A 358 -7.28 13.09 25.99
C ASP A 358 -6.81 11.67 25.63
N VAL A 359 -5.61 11.30 26.06
CA VAL A 359 -5.02 9.99 25.77
C VAL A 359 -5.83 8.84 26.38
N ASN A 360 -6.40 9.04 27.56
CA ASN A 360 -7.21 8.03 28.22
C ASN A 360 -8.52 7.75 27.47
N VAL A 361 -9.09 8.80 26.84
CA VAL A 361 -10.24 8.62 25.93
C VAL A 361 -9.83 7.82 24.69
N ARG A 362 -8.66 8.08 24.10
CA ARG A 362 -8.17 7.30 22.96
C ARG A 362 -7.92 5.83 23.34
N LYS A 363 -7.28 5.59 24.51
CA LYS A 363 -7.10 4.23 25.06
C LYS A 363 -8.44 3.52 25.29
N ALA A 364 -9.43 4.20 25.85
CA ALA A 364 -10.77 3.66 26.03
C ALA A 364 -11.39 3.24 24.68
N ILE A 365 -11.30 4.10 23.66
CA ILE A 365 -11.80 3.79 22.31
C ILE A 365 -11.09 2.55 21.75
N ALA A 366 -9.78 2.45 21.89
CA ALA A 366 -9.01 1.29 21.41
C ALA A 366 -9.48 -0.01 22.07
N TYR A 367 -9.74 -0.03 23.38
CA TYR A 367 -10.28 -1.20 24.08
C TYR A 367 -11.73 -1.55 23.72
N ILE A 368 -12.48 -0.66 23.07
CA ILE A 368 -13.88 -0.89 22.65
C ILE A 368 -13.93 -1.46 21.22
N ILE A 369 -13.02 -1.05 20.34
CA ILE A 369 -13.02 -1.44 18.94
C ILE A 369 -12.62 -2.91 18.80
N ASP A 370 -13.52 -3.72 18.24
CA ASP A 370 -13.28 -5.14 17.96
C ASP A 370 -12.78 -5.31 16.53
N SER A 371 -11.46 -5.21 16.37
CA SER A 371 -10.80 -5.38 15.08
C SER A 371 -10.99 -6.77 14.50
N ALA A 372 -11.10 -7.82 15.35
CA ALA A 372 -11.33 -9.18 14.90
C ALA A 372 -12.73 -9.38 14.29
N GLN A 373 -13.74 -8.61 14.72
CA GLN A 373 -15.05 -8.61 14.09
C GLN A 373 -15.13 -7.73 12.86
N ILE A 374 -14.42 -6.61 12.84
CA ILE A 374 -14.53 -5.63 11.74
C ILE A 374 -13.72 -6.07 10.53
N ALA A 375 -12.48 -6.54 10.70
CA ALA A 375 -11.57 -6.82 9.61
C ALA A 375 -12.15 -7.77 8.54
N PRO A 376 -12.65 -8.96 8.88
CA PRO A 376 -13.08 -9.94 7.89
C PRO A 376 -14.34 -9.53 7.12
N VAL A 377 -15.14 -8.60 7.65
CA VAL A 377 -16.36 -8.12 6.99
C VAL A 377 -16.14 -6.83 6.20
N SER A 378 -14.99 -6.18 6.38
CA SER A 378 -14.65 -4.95 5.66
C SER A 378 -14.28 -5.24 4.21
N GLU A 379 -13.36 -6.13 3.98
CA GLU A 379 -12.96 -6.57 2.63
C GLU A 379 -12.27 -7.93 2.71
N PRO A 380 -12.50 -8.86 1.75
CA PRO A 380 -11.75 -10.11 1.65
C PRO A 380 -10.25 -9.87 1.51
N GLY A 381 -9.46 -10.65 2.23
CA GLY A 381 -8.01 -10.48 2.31
C GLY A 381 -7.57 -9.46 3.36
N MET A 382 -8.49 -8.91 4.16
CA MET A 382 -8.15 -8.16 5.36
C MET A 382 -8.17 -9.08 6.57
N VAL A 383 -7.10 -9.03 7.35
CA VAL A 383 -6.98 -9.73 8.64
C VAL A 383 -6.99 -8.71 9.79
N LYS A 384 -7.14 -9.19 11.02
CA LYS A 384 -7.06 -8.34 12.20
C LYS A 384 -5.77 -7.52 12.20
N GLY A 385 -5.87 -6.25 12.50
CA GLY A 385 -4.73 -5.34 12.67
C GLY A 385 -3.97 -5.61 13.97
N ASP A 386 -2.94 -4.82 14.20
CA ASP A 386 -2.06 -4.92 15.37
C ASP A 386 -2.80 -4.57 16.67
N GLU A 387 -2.84 -5.50 17.60
CA GLU A 387 -3.49 -5.35 18.91
C GLU A 387 -2.71 -4.47 19.90
N TYR A 388 -1.46 -4.17 19.62
CA TYR A 388 -0.64 -3.30 20.48
C TYR A 388 -0.65 -1.84 20.02
N ALA A 389 -1.24 -1.53 18.88
CA ALA A 389 -1.29 -0.19 18.29
C ALA A 389 0.11 0.48 18.17
N VAL A 390 1.13 -0.31 17.81
CA VAL A 390 2.53 0.13 17.75
C VAL A 390 2.89 0.94 16.50
N GLY A 391 1.92 1.25 15.62
CA GLY A 391 2.17 2.02 14.41
C GLY A 391 2.82 1.21 13.27
N LEU A 392 2.76 -0.11 13.34
CA LEU A 392 3.26 -1.04 12.31
C LEU A 392 2.18 -2.05 11.93
N PRO A 393 2.13 -2.52 10.68
CA PRO A 393 1.34 -3.70 10.36
C PRO A 393 1.95 -4.96 11.02
N PRO A 394 1.14 -5.95 11.42
CA PRO A 394 1.61 -7.17 12.08
C PRO A 394 2.78 -7.85 11.37
N SER A 395 2.76 -7.96 10.04
CA SER A 395 3.83 -8.57 9.26
C SER A 395 5.19 -7.85 9.36
N ILE A 396 5.19 -6.54 9.64
CA ILE A 396 6.42 -5.77 9.89
C ILE A 396 6.77 -5.79 11.38
N ARG A 397 5.77 -5.66 12.26
CA ARG A 397 5.92 -5.73 13.71
C ARG A 397 6.66 -7.01 14.12
N ASP A 398 6.19 -8.17 13.67
CA ASP A 398 6.70 -9.48 14.07
C ASP A 398 8.14 -9.75 13.58
N LYS A 399 8.59 -9.00 12.58
CA LYS A 399 9.99 -9.06 12.12
C LYS A 399 10.94 -8.34 13.06
N TYR A 400 10.53 -7.20 13.64
CA TYR A 400 11.42 -6.30 14.38
C TYR A 400 11.15 -6.26 15.89
N LEU A 401 9.97 -6.67 16.37
CA LEU A 401 9.61 -6.63 17.78
C LEU A 401 9.44 -8.05 18.33
N SER A 402 10.19 -8.37 19.38
CA SER A 402 10.11 -9.67 20.02
C SER A 402 8.81 -9.82 20.83
N GLU A 403 8.36 -11.07 21.02
CA GLU A 403 7.22 -11.40 21.88
C GLU A 403 7.45 -10.90 23.32
N ASP A 404 8.67 -11.00 23.83
CA ASP A 404 9.02 -10.53 25.17
C ASP A 404 8.84 -9.00 25.30
N PHE A 405 9.22 -8.24 24.28
CA PHE A 405 8.98 -6.80 24.24
C PHE A 405 7.49 -6.48 24.13
N LEU A 406 6.76 -7.11 23.21
CA LEU A 406 5.32 -6.90 23.02
C LEU A 406 4.53 -7.18 24.30
N ASN A 407 4.94 -8.17 25.09
CA ASN A 407 4.32 -8.47 26.40
C ASN A 407 4.52 -7.37 27.46
N THR A 408 5.38 -6.39 27.22
CA THR A 408 5.53 -5.21 28.10
C THR A 408 4.54 -4.11 27.78
N LEU A 409 3.91 -4.14 26.60
CA LEU A 409 3.00 -3.12 26.10
C LEU A 409 1.55 -3.35 26.54
N ASP A 410 0.73 -2.31 26.48
CA ASP A 410 -0.72 -2.45 26.57
C ASP A 410 -1.27 -3.23 25.36
N ASN A 411 -1.97 -4.31 25.60
CA ASN A 411 -2.72 -5.02 24.57
C ASN A 411 -4.14 -4.44 24.51
N TYR A 412 -4.52 -3.88 23.36
CA TYR A 412 -5.81 -3.22 23.10
C TYR A 412 -6.87 -4.17 22.51
N ASP A 413 -6.72 -5.47 22.65
CA ASP A 413 -7.84 -6.38 22.42
C ASP A 413 -9.04 -5.97 23.28
N VAL A 414 -10.25 -6.27 22.79
CA VAL A 414 -11.50 -5.82 23.43
C VAL A 414 -11.50 -6.09 24.92
N ASN A 415 -11.58 -5.01 25.70
CA ASN A 415 -11.66 -5.06 27.15
C ASN A 415 -12.49 -3.89 27.69
N LEU A 416 -13.79 -4.12 27.85
CA LEU A 416 -14.71 -3.08 28.27
C LEU A 416 -14.50 -2.62 29.72
N GLU A 417 -13.85 -3.43 30.57
CA GLU A 417 -13.48 -3.02 31.94
C GLU A 417 -12.33 -2.02 31.88
N LYS A 418 -11.26 -2.33 31.15
CA LYS A 418 -10.17 -1.37 30.93
C LYS A 418 -10.64 -0.09 30.23
N ALA A 419 -11.56 -0.22 29.26
CA ALA A 419 -12.15 0.96 28.63
C ALA A 419 -12.86 1.87 29.63
N ALA A 420 -13.61 1.28 30.59
CA ALA A 420 -14.26 2.06 31.65
C ALA A 420 -13.24 2.71 32.58
N GLU A 421 -12.20 2.00 33.00
CA GLU A 421 -11.11 2.52 33.82
C GLU A 421 -10.40 3.73 33.14
N CYS A 422 -10.14 3.63 31.85
CA CYS A 422 -9.56 4.72 31.08
C CYS A 422 -10.48 5.96 31.04
N LEU A 423 -11.79 5.78 30.82
CA LEU A 423 -12.73 6.91 30.87
C LEU A 423 -12.83 7.52 32.27
N GLU A 424 -12.81 6.71 33.33
CA GLU A 424 -12.79 7.20 34.71
C GLU A 424 -11.49 8.00 34.99
N ALA A 425 -10.34 7.54 34.48
CA ALA A 425 -9.07 8.26 34.55
C ALA A 425 -9.13 9.61 33.81
N ALA A 426 -9.86 9.68 32.70
CA ALA A 426 -10.14 10.93 31.98
C ALA A 426 -11.19 11.83 32.69
N GLY A 427 -11.65 11.44 33.88
CA GLY A 427 -12.66 12.19 34.67
C GLY A 427 -14.10 11.98 34.21
N TRP A 428 -14.37 10.99 33.38
CA TRP A 428 -15.72 10.66 32.94
C TRP A 428 -16.43 9.78 33.97
N SER A 429 -17.75 9.75 33.92
CA SER A 429 -18.58 8.92 34.81
C SER A 429 -19.82 8.41 34.09
N LYS A 430 -20.34 7.27 34.52
CA LYS A 430 -21.54 6.67 33.91
C LYS A 430 -22.80 7.25 34.54
N LYS A 431 -23.71 7.81 33.71
CA LYS A 431 -25.05 8.26 34.11
C LYS A 431 -26.11 7.43 33.35
N GLY A 432 -26.68 6.44 34.03
CA GLY A 432 -27.51 5.42 33.39
C GLY A 432 -26.67 4.60 32.41
N ASP A 433 -27.09 4.54 31.16
CA ASP A 433 -26.36 3.80 30.10
C ASP A 433 -25.35 4.66 29.33
N LYS A 434 -25.17 5.94 29.71
CA LYS A 434 -24.30 6.89 28.98
C LYS A 434 -23.09 7.29 29.80
N TRP A 435 -21.97 7.42 29.13
CA TRP A 435 -20.79 8.10 29.65
C TRP A 435 -20.91 9.62 29.48
N VAL A 436 -20.55 10.33 30.52
CA VAL A 436 -20.49 11.79 30.52
C VAL A 436 -19.16 12.27 31.08
N ASP A 437 -18.67 13.36 30.57
CA ASP A 437 -17.42 14.00 31.01
C ASP A 437 -17.54 14.69 32.39
N ALA A 438 -16.48 15.31 32.84
CA ALA A 438 -16.45 16.04 34.11
C ALA A 438 -17.49 17.18 34.18
N ASN A 439 -17.94 17.73 33.05
CA ASN A 439 -18.98 18.75 32.95
C ASN A 439 -20.40 18.15 32.97
N GLY A 440 -20.51 16.85 32.90
CA GLY A 440 -21.77 16.11 32.81
C GLY A 440 -22.37 16.06 31.41
N GLU A 441 -21.58 16.38 30.38
CA GLU A 441 -21.90 16.35 28.96
C GLU A 441 -21.50 15.04 28.34
N SER A 442 -22.14 14.65 27.22
CA SER A 442 -21.78 13.48 26.42
C SER A 442 -21.35 13.98 25.03
N PRO A 443 -20.09 14.40 24.90
CA PRO A 443 -19.59 14.96 23.65
C PRO A 443 -19.68 13.95 22.50
N GLU A 444 -19.97 14.45 21.30
CA GLU A 444 -20.08 13.63 20.12
C GLU A 444 -18.68 13.24 19.61
N ILE A 445 -18.49 11.95 19.31
CA ILE A 445 -17.30 11.42 18.65
C ILE A 445 -17.64 11.16 17.19
N ILE A 446 -17.08 11.95 16.29
CA ILE A 446 -17.30 11.83 14.86
C ILE A 446 -16.27 10.88 14.27
N VAL A 447 -16.74 9.76 13.72
CA VAL A 447 -15.96 8.84 12.90
C VAL A 447 -16.22 9.21 11.44
N ALA A 448 -15.17 9.44 10.64
CA ALA A 448 -15.31 9.82 9.24
C ALA A 448 -14.53 8.89 8.32
N GLY A 449 -15.07 8.65 7.13
CA GLY A 449 -14.47 7.82 6.09
C GLY A 449 -15.03 8.17 4.72
N VAL A 450 -14.41 7.66 3.65
CA VAL A 450 -14.88 7.83 2.28
C VAL A 450 -16.13 6.98 2.06
N GLY A 451 -17.25 7.64 1.70
CA GLY A 451 -18.54 6.97 1.53
C GLY A 451 -18.62 6.06 0.30
N GLU A 452 -17.76 6.28 -0.69
CA GLU A 452 -17.65 5.44 -1.89
C GLU A 452 -16.81 4.17 -1.69
N TYR A 453 -16.11 4.05 -0.56
CA TYR A 453 -15.29 2.88 -0.25
C TYR A 453 -16.03 1.96 0.73
N PRO A 454 -16.51 0.78 0.27
CA PRO A 454 -17.30 -0.12 1.12
C PRO A 454 -16.60 -0.50 2.44
N ALA A 455 -15.31 -0.75 2.41
CA ALA A 455 -14.53 -1.05 3.61
C ALA A 455 -14.59 0.07 4.65
N TYR A 456 -14.48 1.34 4.22
CA TYR A 456 -14.55 2.52 5.12
C TYR A 456 -15.93 2.68 5.74
N VAL A 457 -16.99 2.40 4.97
CA VAL A 457 -18.36 2.47 5.47
C VAL A 457 -18.60 1.39 6.53
N VAL A 458 -18.22 0.16 6.24
CA VAL A 458 -18.35 -0.97 7.20
C VAL A 458 -17.58 -0.68 8.49
N MET A 459 -16.32 -0.27 8.38
CA MET A 459 -15.48 0.05 9.53
C MET A 459 -16.06 1.21 10.37
N GLY A 460 -16.49 2.29 9.69
CA GLY A 460 -17.01 3.48 10.37
C GLY A 460 -18.33 3.24 11.08
N GLU A 461 -19.27 2.52 10.44
CA GLU A 461 -20.55 2.15 11.05
C GLU A 461 -20.36 1.18 12.22
N ALA A 462 -19.50 0.17 12.07
CA ALA A 462 -19.20 -0.79 13.13
C ALA A 462 -18.59 -0.09 14.35
N ALA A 463 -17.58 0.76 14.15
CA ALA A 463 -16.95 1.51 15.24
C ALA A 463 -17.95 2.42 15.96
N ALA A 464 -18.74 3.21 15.23
CA ALA A 464 -19.76 4.07 15.83
C ALA A 464 -20.80 3.28 16.66
N ASN A 465 -21.21 2.09 16.16
CA ASN A 465 -22.13 1.21 16.86
C ASN A 465 -21.50 0.60 18.13
N MET A 466 -20.24 0.17 18.10
CA MET A 466 -19.53 -0.37 19.26
C MET A 466 -19.40 0.69 20.35
N LEU A 467 -18.95 1.89 19.98
CA LEU A 467 -18.82 3.03 20.90
C LEU A 467 -20.16 3.43 21.51
N THR A 468 -21.23 3.49 20.70
CA THR A 468 -22.57 3.83 21.18
C THR A 468 -23.14 2.74 22.10
N SER A 469 -22.90 1.47 21.78
CA SER A 469 -23.32 0.34 22.62
C SER A 469 -22.64 0.34 23.99
N PHE A 470 -21.41 0.84 24.07
CA PHE A 470 -20.69 1.02 25.33
C PHE A 470 -21.20 2.23 26.14
N GLY A 471 -21.93 3.13 25.49
CA GLY A 471 -22.55 4.30 26.11
C GLY A 471 -21.88 5.63 25.75
N LEU A 472 -20.93 5.64 24.83
CA LEU A 472 -20.37 6.88 24.25
C LEU A 472 -21.33 7.45 23.20
N ASN A 473 -21.22 8.73 22.89
CA ASN A 473 -22.01 9.40 21.86
C ASN A 473 -21.18 9.45 20.55
N ALA A 474 -21.32 8.43 19.71
CA ALA A 474 -20.53 8.32 18.48
C ALA A 474 -21.41 8.26 17.22
N VAL A 475 -20.92 8.85 16.12
CA VAL A 475 -21.61 8.88 14.84
C VAL A 475 -20.62 8.67 13.70
N PHE A 476 -20.99 7.82 12.71
CA PHE A 476 -20.27 7.73 11.45
C PHE A 476 -20.79 8.78 10.47
N THR A 477 -19.87 9.53 9.86
CA THR A 477 -20.15 10.59 8.90
C THR A 477 -19.40 10.34 7.60
N PRO A 478 -20.00 9.66 6.61
CA PRO A 478 -19.36 9.43 5.32
C PRO A 478 -19.12 10.74 4.58
N LYS A 479 -18.01 10.83 3.87
CA LYS A 479 -17.62 11.97 3.05
C LYS A 479 -17.45 11.53 1.61
N GLU A 480 -17.72 12.43 0.66
CA GLU A 480 -17.37 12.20 -0.74
C GLU A 480 -15.84 12.12 -0.90
N ALA A 481 -15.34 11.22 -1.74
CA ALA A 481 -13.91 10.99 -1.93
C ALA A 481 -13.15 12.29 -2.29
N ALA A 482 -13.74 13.14 -3.15
CA ALA A 482 -13.15 14.40 -3.55
C ALA A 482 -13.00 15.43 -2.40
N ALA A 483 -13.82 15.33 -1.35
CA ALA A 483 -13.81 16.25 -0.21
C ALA A 483 -13.13 15.65 1.03
N TYR A 484 -12.80 14.36 1.00
CA TYR A 484 -12.33 13.64 2.17
C TYR A 484 -10.98 14.16 2.71
N ASN A 485 -10.02 14.41 1.83
CA ASN A 485 -8.72 14.92 2.25
C ASN A 485 -8.83 16.29 2.94
N ASP A 486 -9.62 17.21 2.39
CA ASP A 486 -9.84 18.53 2.99
C ASP A 486 -10.54 18.41 4.35
N TYR A 487 -11.48 17.48 4.47
CA TYR A 487 -12.15 17.22 5.75
C TYR A 487 -11.19 16.63 6.79
N ALA A 488 -10.41 15.61 6.42
CA ALA A 488 -9.47 14.94 7.32
C ALA A 488 -8.39 15.92 7.84
N THR A 489 -7.93 16.85 6.98
CA THR A 489 -6.96 17.88 7.35
C THR A 489 -7.56 19.06 8.11
N SER A 490 -8.89 19.24 8.07
CA SER A 490 -9.57 20.35 8.76
C SER A 490 -9.63 20.20 10.28
N GLY A 491 -9.33 19.01 10.82
CA GLY A 491 -9.42 18.69 12.23
C GLY A 491 -10.85 18.59 12.78
N GLN A 492 -11.86 18.50 11.91
CA GLN A 492 -13.27 18.41 12.33
C GLN A 492 -13.68 16.99 12.75
N GLY A 493 -13.01 15.95 12.22
CA GLY A 493 -13.20 14.56 12.64
C GLY A 493 -12.43 14.24 13.92
N HIS A 494 -12.98 13.38 14.76
CA HIS A 494 -12.29 12.84 15.93
C HIS A 494 -11.51 11.57 15.60
N MET A 495 -12.07 10.77 14.70
CA MET A 495 -11.49 9.54 14.16
C MET A 495 -11.67 9.57 12.64
N VAL A 496 -10.62 9.48 11.89
CA VAL A 496 -10.69 9.37 10.42
C VAL A 496 -10.13 8.03 9.97
N ILE A 497 -10.80 7.37 9.03
CA ILE A 497 -10.37 6.07 8.50
C ILE A 497 -9.35 6.31 7.42
N ASP A 498 -8.13 5.82 7.58
CA ASP A 498 -7.09 5.91 6.56
C ASP A 498 -6.05 4.79 6.70
N GLY A 499 -5.18 4.65 5.67
CA GLY A 499 -4.08 3.70 5.60
C GLY A 499 -2.83 4.21 6.29
N PHE A 500 -2.89 4.45 7.57
CA PHE A 500 -1.72 4.74 8.40
C PHE A 500 -0.85 3.49 8.58
N ALA A 501 0.39 3.62 9.04
CA ALA A 501 1.27 2.49 9.30
C ALA A 501 1.46 1.59 8.06
N SER A 502 1.81 2.19 6.93
CA SER A 502 2.08 1.47 5.68
C SER A 502 3.59 1.40 5.43
N ALA A 503 4.09 0.19 5.16
CA ALA A 503 5.49 -0.07 4.79
C ALA A 503 5.57 -0.82 3.45
N THR A 504 4.62 -0.59 2.56
CA THR A 504 4.44 -1.32 1.29
C THR A 504 5.66 -1.24 0.37
N ASN A 505 6.36 -0.11 0.37
CA ASN A 505 7.46 0.09 -0.58
C ASN A 505 8.79 -0.48 -0.08
N THR A 506 9.10 -0.33 1.19
CA THR A 506 10.41 -0.70 1.73
C THR A 506 10.37 -1.90 2.67
N GLN A 507 9.19 -2.28 3.16
CA GLN A 507 8.96 -3.24 4.24
C GLN A 507 9.89 -2.96 5.44
N HIS A 508 10.06 -1.66 5.74
CA HIS A 508 10.91 -1.16 6.80
C HIS A 508 10.11 -0.27 7.76
N PRO A 509 10.32 -0.34 9.07
CA PRO A 509 9.58 0.48 10.05
C PRO A 509 9.66 1.97 9.77
N PHE A 510 10.77 2.46 9.22
CA PHE A 510 10.93 3.85 8.81
C PHE A 510 9.77 4.34 7.92
N GLU A 511 9.35 3.56 6.95
CA GLU A 511 8.28 3.97 6.03
C GLU A 511 6.95 4.15 6.78
N ALA A 512 6.60 3.21 7.66
CA ALA A 512 5.38 3.28 8.45
C ALA A 512 5.37 4.51 9.37
N TYR A 513 6.45 4.74 10.10
CA TYR A 513 6.56 5.88 11.02
C TYR A 513 6.70 7.21 10.28
N ASN A 514 7.33 7.24 9.11
CA ASN A 514 7.39 8.43 8.26
C ASN A 514 6.00 8.80 7.69
N GLY A 515 5.11 7.83 7.58
CA GLY A 515 3.71 8.06 7.19
C GLY A 515 2.99 9.05 8.10
N ILE A 516 3.38 9.18 9.37
CA ILE A 516 2.79 10.16 10.28
C ILE A 516 2.98 11.59 9.76
N TRP A 517 4.07 11.87 9.07
CA TRP A 517 4.35 13.14 8.43
C TRP A 517 3.27 13.51 7.40
N TRP A 518 2.83 12.49 6.63
CA TRP A 518 1.77 12.62 5.64
C TRP A 518 0.38 12.63 6.28
N TYR A 519 0.12 11.73 7.21
CA TYR A 519 -1.19 11.52 7.83
C TYR A 519 -1.46 12.46 9.01
N GLY A 520 -0.44 12.98 9.65
CA GLY A 520 -0.56 14.04 10.65
C GLY A 520 -1.24 15.29 10.10
N GLN A 521 -1.00 15.58 8.82
CA GLN A 521 -1.71 16.63 8.10
C GLN A 521 -3.16 16.26 7.76
N ARG A 522 -3.53 14.98 7.81
CA ARG A 522 -4.82 14.46 7.36
C ARG A 522 -5.82 14.15 8.49
N GLY A 523 -5.58 14.46 9.69
CA GLY A 523 -6.57 14.19 10.73
C GLY A 523 -6.03 14.04 12.14
N MET A 524 -4.73 13.85 12.30
CA MET A 524 -4.13 13.78 13.63
C MET A 524 -3.91 15.17 14.24
N ASN A 525 -4.08 16.24 13.46
CA ASN A 525 -3.85 17.62 13.87
C ASN A 525 -2.60 17.78 14.75
N LEU A 526 -1.53 17.08 14.39
CA LEU A 526 -0.26 17.21 15.06
C LEU A 526 0.31 18.60 14.75
N VAL A 527 0.72 19.30 15.75
CA VAL A 527 1.42 20.57 15.57
C VAL A 527 2.85 20.24 15.13
N PHE A 528 3.14 20.42 13.84
CA PHE A 528 4.50 20.34 13.33
C PHE A 528 5.19 21.68 13.58
N PRO A 529 6.40 21.70 14.15
CA PRO A 529 7.18 22.93 14.26
C PRO A 529 7.45 23.53 12.88
N GLU A 530 7.61 24.83 12.80
CA GLU A 530 7.82 25.59 11.55
C GLU A 530 9.00 25.11 10.70
N GLN A 531 9.92 24.31 11.23
CA GLN A 531 11.12 23.81 10.54
C GLN A 531 11.10 22.30 10.26
N GLY A 532 9.94 21.68 10.28
CA GLY A 532 9.85 20.27 9.96
C GLY A 532 10.33 19.32 11.05
N LYS A 533 10.72 19.77 12.21
CA LYS A 533 11.01 18.91 13.37
C LYS A 533 9.73 18.65 14.15
N LEU A 534 9.44 17.37 14.40
CA LEU A 534 8.37 16.95 15.29
C LEU A 534 8.97 16.54 16.63
N VAL A 535 8.60 17.28 17.69
CA VAL A 535 8.85 16.91 19.06
C VAL A 535 7.49 16.78 19.73
N TRP A 536 7.17 15.58 20.20
CA TRP A 536 5.97 15.34 20.97
C TRP A 536 6.26 15.61 22.44
N LYS A 537 5.37 16.32 23.10
CA LYS A 537 5.46 16.57 24.53
C LYS A 537 4.23 16.03 25.23
N ASN A 538 4.45 15.20 26.24
CA ASN A 538 3.39 14.78 27.13
C ASN A 538 3.01 15.95 28.06
N ASP A 539 1.79 16.44 27.95
CA ASP A 539 1.33 17.59 28.73
C ASP A 539 1.24 17.31 30.23
N GLU A 540 1.08 16.04 30.65
CA GLU A 540 0.97 15.65 32.05
C GLU A 540 2.32 15.46 32.73
N THR A 541 3.24 14.76 32.05
CA THR A 541 4.57 14.42 32.60
C THR A 541 5.64 15.43 32.22
N GLY A 542 5.44 16.17 31.14
CA GLY A 542 6.41 17.05 30.53
C GLY A 542 7.54 16.33 29.79
N GLU A 543 7.44 15.02 29.63
CA GLU A 543 8.39 14.22 28.83
C GLU A 543 8.27 14.55 27.35
N GLU A 544 9.39 14.56 26.65
CA GLU A 544 9.46 14.85 25.23
C GLU A 544 9.95 13.62 24.46
N PHE A 545 9.28 13.31 23.36
CA PHE A 545 9.72 12.33 22.38
C PHE A 545 10.23 13.06 21.12
N GLN A 546 11.51 12.91 20.83
CA GLN A 546 12.19 13.60 19.72
C GLN A 546 11.94 12.85 18.42
N TYR A 547 10.69 12.90 17.91
CA TYR A 547 10.22 12.08 16.80
C TYR A 547 11.12 12.18 15.56
N SER A 548 11.44 13.41 15.12
CA SER A 548 12.25 13.62 13.92
C SER A 548 13.69 13.13 14.07
N ASP A 549 14.29 13.28 15.26
CA ASP A 549 15.63 12.80 15.51
C ASP A 549 15.65 11.26 15.52
N LYS A 550 14.64 10.63 16.12
CA LYS A 550 14.46 9.17 16.09
C LYS A 550 14.19 8.62 14.68
N MET A 551 13.48 9.38 13.85
CA MET A 551 13.31 9.03 12.43
C MET A 551 14.67 9.04 11.70
N THR A 552 15.54 9.99 12.02
CA THR A 552 16.90 10.04 11.45
C THR A 552 17.73 8.85 11.93
N GLU A 553 17.68 8.51 13.24
CA GLU A 553 18.35 7.31 13.79
C GLU A 553 17.87 6.03 13.09
N LEU A 554 16.56 5.89 12.89
CA LEU A 554 15.97 4.72 12.22
C LEU A 554 16.38 4.63 10.73
N PHE A 555 16.48 5.77 10.05
CA PHE A 555 16.95 5.83 8.67
C PHE A 555 18.44 5.45 8.56
N ASP A 556 19.25 5.87 9.52
CA ASP A 556 20.71 5.68 9.54
C ASP A 556 21.11 4.32 10.14
N ALA A 557 20.17 3.55 10.70
CA ALA A 557 20.43 2.23 11.26
C ALA A 557 21.01 1.27 10.22
N ALA A 558 22.15 0.67 10.52
CA ALA A 558 22.93 -0.10 9.55
C ALA A 558 22.62 -1.61 9.58
N ASN A 559 21.92 -2.09 10.61
CA ASN A 559 21.64 -3.51 10.83
C ASN A 559 20.34 -3.71 11.62
N ASP A 560 19.83 -4.94 11.62
CA ASP A 560 18.56 -5.28 12.26
C ASP A 560 18.55 -5.01 13.77
N GLU A 561 19.67 -5.10 14.49
CA GLU A 561 19.75 -4.81 15.93
C GLU A 561 19.50 -3.32 16.19
N GLU A 562 20.13 -2.44 15.41
CA GLU A 562 19.91 -0.99 15.50
C GLU A 562 18.49 -0.60 15.08
N ILE A 563 17.97 -1.21 13.98
CA ILE A 563 16.60 -1.00 13.53
C ILE A 563 15.60 -1.40 14.63
N THR A 564 15.80 -2.57 15.23
CA THR A 564 14.94 -3.08 16.32
C THR A 564 14.96 -2.12 17.51
N ALA A 565 16.14 -1.68 17.95
CA ALA A 565 16.25 -0.81 19.13
C ALA A 565 15.45 0.50 18.96
N VAL A 566 15.55 1.16 17.81
CA VAL A 566 14.79 2.40 17.55
C VAL A 566 13.32 2.09 17.31
N THR A 567 13.01 0.95 16.69
CA THR A 567 11.62 0.51 16.48
C THR A 567 10.90 0.26 17.79
N GLU A 568 11.56 -0.32 18.80
CA GLU A 568 11.00 -0.51 20.14
C GLU A 568 10.63 0.83 20.80
N GLU A 569 11.45 1.87 20.65
CA GLU A 569 11.13 3.21 21.17
C GLU A 569 9.89 3.81 20.49
N PHE A 570 9.77 3.69 19.18
CA PHE A 570 8.57 4.12 18.45
C PHE A 570 7.35 3.29 18.86
N ALA A 571 7.49 1.98 18.97
CA ALA A 571 6.41 1.08 19.35
C ALA A 571 5.86 1.42 20.75
N GLN A 572 6.72 1.66 21.73
CA GLN A 572 6.32 2.11 23.05
C GLN A 572 5.59 3.47 22.97
N PHE A 573 6.15 4.41 22.20
CA PHE A 573 5.54 5.73 22.03
C PHE A 573 4.14 5.65 21.41
N PHE A 574 3.94 4.87 20.35
CA PHE A 574 2.63 4.70 19.72
C PHE A 574 1.64 3.97 20.62
N ASN A 575 2.08 2.93 21.32
CA ASN A 575 1.27 2.20 22.29
C ASN A 575 0.77 3.11 23.41
N ASP A 576 1.64 3.95 23.98
CA ASP A 576 1.28 4.86 25.08
C ASP A 576 0.31 5.95 24.64
N ASN A 577 0.43 6.44 23.40
CA ASN A 577 -0.29 7.62 22.92
C ASN A 577 -1.52 7.31 22.07
N VAL A 578 -1.63 6.11 21.51
CA VAL A 578 -2.75 5.65 20.66
C VAL A 578 -3.13 6.69 19.61
N TRP A 579 -2.18 7.04 18.74
CA TRP A 579 -2.45 7.96 17.64
C TRP A 579 -3.18 7.29 16.50
N PHE A 580 -3.03 5.96 16.40
CA PHE A 580 -3.67 5.12 15.41
C PHE A 580 -4.22 3.86 16.06
N ILE A 581 -5.47 3.52 15.74
CA ILE A 581 -6.09 2.25 16.13
C ILE A 581 -6.14 1.38 14.88
N PRO A 582 -5.23 0.41 14.72
CA PRO A 582 -5.20 -0.46 13.55
C PRO A 582 -6.37 -1.44 13.62
N VAL A 583 -7.19 -1.44 12.58
CA VAL A 583 -8.33 -2.35 12.48
C VAL A 583 -7.99 -3.55 11.64
N THR A 584 -7.26 -3.33 10.54
CA THR A 584 -6.89 -4.40 9.61
C THR A 584 -5.44 -4.31 9.22
N GLU A 585 -4.86 -5.46 8.85
CA GLU A 585 -3.76 -5.54 7.92
C GLU A 585 -4.31 -5.99 6.57
N LYS A 586 -3.85 -5.35 5.49
CA LYS A 586 -4.27 -5.66 4.13
C LYS A 586 -3.42 -6.77 3.54
N TYR A 587 -4.08 -7.67 2.85
CA TYR A 587 -3.44 -8.72 2.06
C TYR A 587 -3.82 -8.58 0.60
N TYR A 588 -2.84 -8.76 -0.24
CA TYR A 588 -3.02 -8.79 -1.67
C TYR A 588 -3.40 -10.21 -2.09
N VAL A 589 -4.49 -10.33 -2.85
CA VAL A 589 -5.00 -11.60 -3.35
C VAL A 589 -4.83 -11.64 -4.86
N PHE A 590 -4.05 -12.59 -5.35
CA PHE A 590 -3.84 -12.86 -6.76
C PHE A 590 -4.46 -14.18 -7.14
N ARG A 591 -5.27 -14.20 -8.21
CA ARG A 591 -5.99 -15.40 -8.68
C ARG A 591 -5.64 -15.72 -10.12
N ILE A 592 -5.46 -17.00 -10.42
CA ILE A 592 -5.31 -17.54 -11.76
C ILE A 592 -6.55 -18.38 -12.04
N HIS A 593 -7.28 -18.01 -13.08
CA HIS A 593 -8.50 -18.69 -13.51
C HIS A 593 -8.26 -19.66 -14.66
N ASN A 594 -7.27 -19.37 -15.53
CA ASN A 594 -7.00 -20.21 -16.68
C ASN A 594 -6.27 -21.51 -16.28
N PRO A 595 -6.89 -22.70 -16.52
CA PRO A 595 -6.31 -23.98 -16.10
C PRO A 595 -5.03 -24.35 -16.84
N LYS A 596 -4.72 -23.68 -17.95
CA LYS A 596 -3.51 -23.92 -18.75
C LYS A 596 -2.39 -22.92 -18.51
N LEU A 597 -2.64 -21.84 -17.76
CA LEU A 597 -1.61 -20.86 -17.45
C LEU A 597 -0.73 -21.39 -16.33
N SER A 598 0.51 -21.70 -16.62
CA SER A 598 1.53 -22.10 -15.66
C SER A 598 2.28 -20.88 -15.14
N MET A 599 2.51 -20.84 -13.85
CA MET A 599 3.34 -19.86 -13.18
C MET A 599 4.48 -20.57 -12.43
N ALA A 600 5.45 -19.82 -11.91
CA ALA A 600 6.43 -20.36 -10.98
C ALA A 600 5.74 -21.15 -9.87
N GLU A 601 6.42 -22.14 -9.34
CA GLU A 601 5.98 -22.82 -8.13
C GLU A 601 5.90 -21.78 -7.02
N ALA A 602 4.68 -21.53 -6.55
CA ALA A 602 4.54 -20.68 -5.37
C ALA A 602 5.25 -21.38 -4.23
N PRO A 603 6.21 -20.74 -3.58
CA PRO A 603 6.91 -21.35 -2.46
C PRO A 603 5.90 -21.72 -1.37
N THR A 604 6.15 -22.78 -0.66
CA THR A 604 5.33 -23.20 0.47
C THR A 604 5.52 -22.26 1.66
N GLY A 605 4.41 -21.75 2.22
CA GLY A 605 4.35 -21.08 3.53
C GLY A 605 5.32 -19.92 3.73
N GLU A 606 6.54 -20.20 4.08
CA GLU A 606 7.56 -19.20 4.42
C GLU A 606 8.15 -18.42 3.23
N GLN A 607 7.87 -18.82 2.01
CA GLN A 607 8.44 -18.24 0.78
C GLN A 607 7.44 -17.47 -0.08
N LEU A 608 6.18 -17.33 0.34
CA LEU A 608 5.14 -16.59 -0.38
C LEU A 608 5.53 -15.14 -0.65
N SER A 609 6.27 -14.57 0.26
CA SER A 609 6.77 -13.21 0.19
C SER A 609 7.88 -12.99 -0.86
N ASP A 610 8.57 -14.04 -1.33
CA ASP A 610 9.54 -13.93 -2.43
C ASP A 610 8.89 -13.46 -3.74
N PHE A 611 7.58 -13.59 -3.87
CA PHE A 611 6.81 -13.11 -5.01
C PHE A 611 6.26 -11.70 -4.82
N TYR A 612 6.21 -11.20 -3.59
CA TYR A 612 5.60 -9.92 -3.31
C TYR A 612 6.58 -8.75 -3.48
N TRP A 613 6.15 -7.73 -4.16
CA TRP A 613 6.96 -6.57 -4.44
C TRP A 613 6.19 -5.25 -4.61
N SER A 614 5.07 -5.23 -5.28
CA SER A 614 4.38 -3.97 -5.56
C SER A 614 2.87 -4.02 -5.43
N GLY A 615 2.31 -5.07 -4.87
CA GLY A 615 0.86 -5.15 -4.63
C GLY A 615 -0.01 -5.15 -5.88
N THR A 616 0.52 -5.45 -7.07
CA THR A 616 -0.28 -5.47 -8.29
C THR A 616 -0.16 -6.77 -9.07
N THR A 617 -1.25 -7.16 -9.71
CA THR A 617 -1.28 -8.31 -10.63
C THR A 617 -0.22 -8.18 -11.71
N SER A 618 -0.10 -7.00 -12.30
CA SER A 618 0.85 -6.73 -13.38
C SER A 618 2.30 -6.79 -12.92
N ALA A 619 2.60 -6.41 -11.69
CA ALA A 619 3.94 -6.52 -11.13
C ALA A 619 4.36 -7.97 -10.96
N LEU A 620 3.46 -8.80 -10.43
CA LEU A 620 3.69 -10.24 -10.31
C LEU A 620 3.85 -10.89 -11.68
N ILE A 621 2.97 -10.57 -12.64
CA ILE A 621 3.08 -11.03 -14.03
C ILE A 621 4.42 -10.59 -14.62
N GLY A 622 4.81 -9.34 -14.47
CA GLY A 622 6.10 -8.81 -14.94
C GLY A 622 7.30 -9.56 -14.35
N LYS A 623 7.30 -9.83 -13.04
CA LYS A 623 8.34 -10.59 -12.35
C LYS A 623 8.45 -12.02 -12.92
N MET A 624 7.32 -12.69 -13.11
CA MET A 624 7.28 -14.05 -13.69
C MET A 624 7.74 -14.09 -15.14
N ILE A 625 7.44 -13.05 -15.93
CA ILE A 625 7.94 -12.90 -17.30
C ILE A 625 9.47 -12.76 -17.28
N ARG A 626 10.03 -11.92 -16.41
CA ARG A 626 11.49 -11.75 -16.27
C ARG A 626 12.19 -13.04 -15.83
N GLY A 627 11.52 -13.86 -15.02
CA GLY A 627 11.98 -15.18 -14.58
C GLY A 627 11.77 -16.30 -15.60
N GLU A 628 11.15 -16.05 -16.76
CA GLU A 628 10.76 -17.07 -17.75
C GLU A 628 9.79 -18.13 -17.21
N GLU A 629 8.99 -17.75 -16.22
CA GLU A 629 8.17 -18.66 -15.41
C GLU A 629 6.67 -18.58 -15.73
N LEU A 630 6.27 -17.72 -16.69
CA LEU A 630 4.88 -17.53 -17.10
C LEU A 630 4.67 -18.01 -18.53
N TYR A 631 3.86 -19.07 -18.69
CA TYR A 631 3.58 -19.69 -20.01
C TYR A 631 2.29 -20.51 -19.97
N TYR A 632 1.71 -20.76 -21.13
CA TYR A 632 0.63 -21.73 -21.27
C TYR A 632 1.21 -23.14 -21.52
N ILE A 633 0.52 -24.17 -20.99
CA ILE A 633 0.75 -25.59 -21.37
C ILE A 633 -0.18 -25.97 -22.51
N LYS A 634 0.23 -27.03 -23.32
CA LYS A 634 -0.55 -27.56 -24.44
C LYS A 634 -1.90 -28.12 -24.06
#